data_1c27ea6d20143413d084b8d1ed72dd61
#
_entry.id   1c27ea6d20143413d084b8d1ed72dd61
#
_cell.length_a   1.000
_cell.length_b   1.000
_cell.length_c   1.000
_cell.angle_alpha   90.00
_cell.angle_beta   90.00
_cell.angle_gamma   90.00
#
_symmetry.space_group_name_H-M   'P 1'
#
loop_
_entity.id
_entity.type
_entity.pdbx_description
1 polymer ?
#
loop_
_entity_poly.entity_id
_entity_poly.type
_entity_poly.pdbx_seq_one_letter_code
_entity_poly.pdbx_strand_id
1 'polypeptide(L)'
;MVTENIDKIAALFPTAITEMRGEDGEIKRGVNFEVLKQLLSRDVVDGDECYEFTWVGKKAAMAEASRPITKTLRPVKADSRDWDTTENLYIEGDNLEVLKILQESYLGKVKMIYIDPPYNTGNDGFVYPDDFSVSPDEYDDMVGLRDEENNILFRKNPDSNPRFHSDLCSMLYSRFLI
;
A
#
# COMPACT_ATOMS: atom_id res chain seq x y z
N MET A 1 0.80 7.16 13.23
CA MET A 1 -0.30 6.33 12.68
C MET A 1 -0.27 4.88 13.17
N VAL A 2 0.75 4.03 12.88
CA VAL A 2 0.76 2.62 13.37
C VAL A 2 0.74 2.53 14.89
N THR A 3 1.60 3.27 15.58
CA THR A 3 1.65 3.33 17.04
C THR A 3 0.33 3.82 17.63
N GLU A 4 -0.27 4.84 17.05
CA GLU A 4 -1.56 5.38 17.47
C GLU A 4 -2.70 4.36 17.29
N ASN A 5 -2.67 3.55 16.24
CA ASN A 5 -3.65 2.48 16.04
C ASN A 5 -3.48 1.37 17.08
N ILE A 6 -2.25 1.02 17.44
CA ILE A 6 -1.96 0.08 18.53
C ILE A 6 -2.50 0.64 19.87
N ASP A 7 -2.33 1.93 20.13
CA ASP A 7 -2.85 2.56 21.34
C ASP A 7 -4.39 2.59 21.38
N LYS A 8 -5.06 2.82 20.24
CA LYS A 8 -6.52 2.71 20.13
C LYS A 8 -7.02 1.28 20.39
N ILE A 9 -6.35 0.29 19.81
CA ILE A 9 -6.66 -1.13 20.09
C ILE A 9 -6.40 -1.46 21.55
N ALA A 10 -5.30 -0.99 22.12
CA ALA A 10 -4.97 -1.19 23.53
C ALA A 10 -6.01 -0.61 24.49
N ALA A 11 -6.61 0.53 24.13
CA ALA A 11 -7.67 1.15 24.93
C ALA A 11 -8.96 0.33 24.93
N LEU A 12 -9.30 -0.32 23.80
CA LEU A 12 -10.51 -1.13 23.64
C LEU A 12 -10.30 -2.58 24.09
N PHE A 13 -9.14 -3.16 23.79
CA PHE A 13 -8.81 -4.57 23.99
C PHE A 13 -7.41 -4.73 24.63
N PRO A 14 -7.22 -4.32 25.88
CA PRO A 14 -5.90 -4.32 26.53
C PRO A 14 -5.25 -5.71 26.60
N THR A 15 -6.04 -6.76 26.71
CA THR A 15 -5.54 -8.14 26.77
C THR A 15 -5.07 -8.68 25.43
N ALA A 16 -5.41 -8.01 24.30
CA ALA A 16 -4.89 -8.34 22.98
C ALA A 16 -3.53 -7.69 22.71
N ILE A 17 -2.98 -6.91 23.64
CA ILE A 17 -1.66 -6.31 23.49
C ILE A 17 -0.61 -7.23 24.09
N THR A 18 0.45 -7.43 23.33
CA THR A 18 1.61 -8.24 23.75
C THR A 18 2.90 -7.47 23.51
N GLU A 19 3.97 -7.91 24.13
CA GLU A 19 5.31 -7.42 23.85
C GLU A 19 5.95 -8.28 22.76
N MET A 20 6.57 -7.63 21.78
CA MET A 20 7.33 -8.28 20.73
C MET A 20 8.72 -7.66 20.62
N ARG A 21 9.70 -8.47 20.27
CA ARG A 21 11.05 -7.99 20.03
C ARG A 21 11.18 -7.58 18.56
N GLY A 22 11.50 -6.31 18.32
CA GLY A 22 11.81 -5.81 16.98
C GLY A 22 13.12 -6.35 16.43
N GLU A 23 13.38 -6.17 15.15
CA GLU A 23 14.63 -6.55 14.47
C GLU A 23 15.86 -5.84 15.06
N ASP A 24 15.66 -4.66 15.61
CA ASP A 24 16.63 -3.84 16.36
C ASP A 24 16.91 -4.33 17.78
N GLY A 25 16.19 -5.40 18.23
CA GLY A 25 16.28 -5.97 19.58
C GLY A 25 15.48 -5.21 20.63
N GLU A 26 14.85 -4.08 20.31
CA GLU A 26 13.98 -3.34 21.20
C GLU A 26 12.66 -4.06 21.45
N ILE A 27 12.12 -3.90 22.66
CA ILE A 27 10.80 -4.43 23.01
C ILE A 27 9.76 -3.41 22.56
N LYS A 28 8.86 -3.83 21.67
CA LYS A 28 7.77 -3.01 21.13
C LYS A 28 6.42 -3.65 21.47
N ARG A 29 5.41 -2.80 21.62
CA ARG A 29 4.03 -3.27 21.81
C ARG A 29 3.48 -3.75 20.48
N GLY A 30 2.86 -4.91 20.47
CA GLY A 30 2.21 -5.50 19.30
C GLY A 30 0.79 -5.97 19.64
N VAL A 31 0.00 -6.24 18.61
CA VAL A 31 -1.35 -6.78 18.74
C VAL A 31 -1.31 -8.28 18.51
N ASN A 32 -1.81 -9.04 19.47
CA ASN A 32 -2.04 -10.46 19.29
C ASN A 32 -3.41 -10.66 18.61
N PHE A 33 -3.40 -10.95 17.34
CA PHE A 33 -4.62 -11.08 16.54
C PHE A 33 -5.46 -12.29 16.94
N GLU A 34 -4.85 -13.38 17.41
CA GLU A 34 -5.60 -14.55 17.89
C GLU A 34 -6.42 -14.22 19.15
N VAL A 35 -5.82 -13.49 20.07
CA VAL A 35 -6.54 -13.01 21.27
C VAL A 35 -7.61 -12.00 20.89
N LEU A 36 -7.29 -11.05 20.00
CA LEU A 36 -8.26 -10.07 19.53
C LEU A 36 -9.46 -10.74 18.85
N LYS A 37 -9.20 -11.74 18.01
CA LYS A 37 -10.22 -12.56 17.37
C LYS A 37 -11.13 -13.26 18.39
N GLN A 38 -10.55 -13.86 19.41
CA GLN A 38 -11.31 -14.49 20.50
C GLN A 38 -12.21 -13.49 21.25
N LEU A 39 -11.71 -12.26 21.48
CA LEU A 39 -12.47 -11.21 22.16
C LEU A 39 -13.64 -10.67 21.31
N LEU A 40 -13.50 -10.67 19.99
CA LEU A 40 -14.55 -10.28 19.05
C LEU A 40 -15.55 -11.40 18.77
N SER A 41 -15.23 -12.63 19.18
CA SER A 41 -16.14 -13.77 19.16
C SER A 41 -16.72 -14.10 17.76
N ARG A 42 -18.06 -14.13 17.65
CA ARG A 42 -18.78 -14.53 16.43
C ARG A 42 -18.89 -13.42 15.38
N ASP A 43 -18.50 -12.21 15.73
CA ASP A 43 -18.55 -11.06 14.83
C ASP A 43 -17.28 -10.93 13.97
N VAL A 44 -16.33 -11.86 14.13
CA VAL A 44 -15.18 -11.98 13.23
C VAL A 44 -15.59 -12.81 12.02
N VAL A 45 -15.51 -12.21 10.86
CA VAL A 45 -15.64 -12.93 9.58
C VAL A 45 -14.35 -13.71 9.34
N ASP A 46 -14.37 -14.96 9.74
CA ASP A 46 -13.32 -15.95 9.46
C ASP A 46 -13.84 -16.79 8.29
N GLY A 47 -13.73 -16.23 7.10
CA GLY A 47 -14.34 -16.87 5.94
C GLY A 47 -13.38 -17.82 5.25
N ASP A 48 -13.68 -19.12 5.32
CA ASP A 48 -13.07 -20.10 4.43
C ASP A 48 -13.47 -19.89 2.96
N GLU A 49 -14.48 -19.05 2.69
CA GLU A 49 -15.03 -18.77 1.37
C GLU A 49 -15.31 -17.27 1.18
N CYS A 50 -14.26 -16.41 1.21
CA CYS A 50 -14.40 -15.04 0.77
C CYS A 50 -13.64 -14.82 -0.54
N TYR A 51 -14.28 -14.13 -1.47
CA TYR A 51 -13.61 -13.65 -2.67
C TYR A 51 -12.59 -12.60 -2.26
N GLU A 52 -11.32 -12.91 -2.42
CA GLU A 52 -10.23 -11.98 -2.18
C GLU A 52 -9.44 -11.76 -3.48
N PHE A 53 -9.31 -10.49 -3.87
CA PHE A 53 -8.40 -10.11 -4.94
C PHE A 53 -6.99 -9.92 -4.35
N THR A 54 -6.09 -10.83 -4.70
CA THR A 54 -4.71 -10.83 -4.20
C THR A 54 -3.71 -10.92 -5.35
N TRP A 55 -2.51 -10.38 -5.14
CA TRP A 55 -1.39 -10.42 -6.08
C TRP A 55 -0.06 -10.32 -5.33
N VAL A 56 1.05 -10.64 -6.00
CA VAL A 56 2.40 -10.45 -5.45
C VAL A 56 2.67 -8.96 -5.26
N GLY A 57 3.08 -8.56 -4.04
CA GLY A 57 3.32 -7.16 -3.68
C GLY A 57 2.15 -6.45 -2.97
N LYS A 58 0.96 -7.06 -2.84
CA LYS A 58 -0.19 -6.43 -2.15
C LYS A 58 0.16 -5.95 -0.73
N LYS A 59 0.85 -6.80 0.06
CA LYS A 59 1.25 -6.45 1.43
C LYS A 59 2.28 -5.31 1.46
N ALA A 60 3.21 -5.30 0.52
CA ALA A 60 4.21 -4.24 0.39
C ALA A 60 3.53 -2.91 0.02
N ALA A 61 2.56 -2.91 -0.91
CA ALA A 61 1.78 -1.73 -1.27
C ALA A 61 0.98 -1.16 -0.07
N MET A 62 0.40 -2.03 0.77
CA MET A 62 -0.26 -1.60 2.02
C MET A 62 0.73 -0.95 2.99
N ALA A 63 1.90 -1.55 3.17
CA ALA A 63 2.95 -1.00 4.03
C ALA A 63 3.43 0.36 3.52
N GLU A 64 3.62 0.50 2.19
CA GLU A 64 4.03 1.75 1.57
C GLU A 64 2.99 2.86 1.74
N ALA A 65 1.71 2.57 1.57
CA ALA A 65 0.63 3.54 1.83
C ALA A 65 0.69 4.08 3.27
N SER A 66 1.04 3.23 4.23
CA SER A 66 1.12 3.58 5.66
C SER A 66 2.45 4.22 6.08
N ARG A 67 3.46 4.26 5.20
CA ARG A 67 4.78 4.82 5.51
C ARG A 67 4.68 6.35 5.68
N PRO A 68 5.16 6.91 6.80
CA PRO A 68 5.11 8.35 7.02
C PRO A 68 6.03 9.08 6.04
N ILE A 69 5.67 10.32 5.72
CA ILE A 69 6.44 11.21 4.85
C ILE A 69 6.91 12.43 5.64
N THR A 70 8.12 12.91 5.33
CA THR A 70 8.71 14.13 5.93
C THR A 70 8.70 15.33 4.98
N LYS A 71 8.22 15.15 3.75
CA LYS A 71 8.12 16.20 2.74
C LYS A 71 6.94 17.12 3.00
N THR A 72 6.99 18.32 2.43
CA THR A 72 5.89 19.31 2.50
C THR A 72 5.69 19.97 1.14
N LEU A 73 4.51 20.56 0.94
CA LEU A 73 4.22 21.36 -0.24
C LEU A 73 5.01 22.67 -0.20
N ARG A 74 5.53 23.07 -1.36
CA ARG A 74 6.29 24.31 -1.54
C ARG A 74 5.53 25.23 -2.47
N PRO A 75 5.03 26.39 -1.99
CA PRO A 75 4.29 27.33 -2.83
C PRO A 75 5.19 27.98 -3.87
N VAL A 76 4.73 28.05 -5.13
CA VAL A 76 5.42 28.68 -6.26
C VAL A 76 4.57 29.84 -6.77
N LYS A 77 4.59 30.96 -6.06
CA LYS A 77 3.76 32.14 -6.36
C LYS A 77 4.06 32.76 -7.72
N ALA A 78 5.33 32.73 -8.14
CA ALA A 78 5.75 33.34 -9.40
C ALA A 78 5.07 32.68 -10.63
N ASP A 79 4.77 31.38 -10.56
CA ASP A 79 4.16 30.63 -11.63
C ASP A 79 2.65 30.41 -11.42
N SER A 80 2.12 30.92 -10.30
CA SER A 80 0.70 30.81 -9.97
C SER A 80 -0.10 31.94 -10.57
N ARG A 81 -1.31 31.63 -11.02
CA ARG A 81 -2.27 32.59 -11.53
C ARG A 81 -3.32 32.89 -10.47
N ASP A 82 -3.60 34.19 -10.29
CA ASP A 82 -4.61 34.65 -9.34
C ASP A 82 -4.42 34.10 -7.92
N TRP A 83 -3.17 34.04 -7.45
CA TRP A 83 -2.77 33.40 -6.19
C TRP A 83 -3.65 33.73 -4.98
N ASP A 84 -4.01 34.99 -4.82
CA ASP A 84 -4.74 35.47 -3.64
C ASP A 84 -6.26 35.23 -3.71
N THR A 85 -6.77 34.78 -4.88
CA THR A 85 -8.23 34.69 -5.11
C THR A 85 -8.66 33.29 -5.63
N THR A 86 -7.74 32.49 -6.14
CA THR A 86 -8.06 31.15 -6.65
C THR A 86 -8.29 30.16 -5.51
N GLU A 87 -9.28 29.30 -5.67
CA GLU A 87 -9.51 28.12 -4.81
C GLU A 87 -8.98 26.84 -5.47
N ASN A 88 -8.39 26.94 -6.67
CA ASN A 88 -7.85 25.79 -7.39
C ASN A 88 -6.39 25.56 -6.98
N LEU A 89 -6.01 24.28 -6.89
CA LEU A 89 -4.64 23.85 -6.60
C LEU A 89 -4.11 23.03 -7.76
N TYR A 90 -2.91 23.36 -8.23
CA TYR A 90 -2.10 22.51 -9.07
C TYR A 90 -0.86 22.08 -8.27
N ILE A 91 -0.66 20.80 -8.12
CA ILE A 91 0.44 20.24 -7.32
C ILE A 91 1.25 19.33 -8.23
N GLU A 92 2.54 19.61 -8.34
CA GLU A 92 3.49 18.83 -9.11
C GLU A 92 4.39 18.01 -8.18
N GLY A 93 4.53 16.71 -8.47
CA GLY A 93 5.34 15.80 -7.70
C GLY A 93 4.88 14.34 -7.82
N ASP A 94 5.49 13.47 -7.05
CA ASP A 94 5.01 12.10 -6.92
C ASP A 94 3.63 12.07 -6.28
N ASN A 95 2.67 11.45 -6.95
CA ASN A 95 1.27 11.49 -6.52
C ASN A 95 1.01 10.73 -5.21
N LEU A 96 1.77 9.67 -4.89
CA LEU A 96 1.64 8.96 -3.62
C LEU A 96 2.08 9.86 -2.45
N GLU A 97 3.19 10.57 -2.62
CA GLU A 97 3.69 11.52 -1.63
C GLU A 97 2.73 12.70 -1.46
N VAL A 98 2.20 13.24 -2.57
CA VAL A 98 1.22 14.31 -2.56
C VAL A 98 -0.06 13.90 -1.81
N LEU A 99 -0.60 12.71 -2.09
CA LEU A 99 -1.78 12.20 -1.40
C LEU A 99 -1.54 12.08 0.11
N LYS A 100 -0.39 11.56 0.54
CA LYS A 100 -0.01 11.47 1.96
C LYS A 100 0.02 12.85 2.64
N ILE A 101 0.52 13.88 1.94
CA ILE A 101 0.56 15.26 2.48
C ILE A 101 -0.85 15.84 2.57
N LEU A 102 -1.69 15.59 1.58
CA LEU A 102 -3.05 16.14 1.52
C LEU A 102 -4.01 15.46 2.52
N GLN A 103 -3.71 14.27 2.98
CA GLN A 103 -4.57 13.47 3.84
C GLN A 103 -5.04 14.25 5.08
N GLU A 104 -4.15 14.97 5.76
CA GLU A 104 -4.51 15.73 6.96
C GLU A 104 -5.53 16.86 6.69
N SER A 105 -5.44 17.50 5.53
CA SER A 105 -6.25 18.67 5.20
C SER A 105 -7.54 18.32 4.46
N TYR A 106 -7.57 17.23 3.71
CA TYR A 106 -8.65 16.90 2.79
C TYR A 106 -9.37 15.58 3.11
N LEU A 107 -9.03 14.88 4.20
CA LEU A 107 -9.73 13.65 4.61
C LEU A 107 -11.24 13.90 4.72
N GLY A 108 -12.02 13.09 4.00
CA GLY A 108 -13.49 13.18 3.97
C GLY A 108 -14.06 14.41 3.24
N LYS A 109 -13.24 15.23 2.57
CA LYS A 109 -13.70 16.45 1.86
C LYS A 109 -13.78 16.27 0.35
N VAL A 110 -13.18 15.25 -0.21
CA VAL A 110 -13.15 15.00 -1.66
C VAL A 110 -14.49 14.42 -2.10
N LYS A 111 -15.12 15.04 -3.10
CA LYS A 111 -16.40 14.58 -3.68
C LYS A 111 -16.24 13.68 -4.88
N MET A 112 -15.20 13.90 -5.67
CA MET A 112 -14.95 13.15 -6.88
C MET A 112 -13.44 13.08 -7.13
N ILE A 113 -12.97 11.92 -7.57
CA ILE A 113 -11.60 11.70 -8.00
C ILE A 113 -11.66 11.24 -9.45
N TYR A 114 -10.99 11.98 -10.33
CA TYR A 114 -10.82 11.63 -11.73
C TYR A 114 -9.34 11.32 -11.98
N ILE A 115 -9.04 10.15 -12.52
CA ILE A 115 -7.66 9.70 -12.74
C ILE A 115 -7.44 9.31 -14.20
N ASP A 116 -6.22 9.48 -14.65
CA ASP A 116 -5.68 8.95 -15.91
C ASP A 116 -4.49 8.05 -15.58
N PRO A 117 -4.74 6.78 -15.24
CA PRO A 117 -3.69 5.85 -14.82
C PRO A 117 -2.90 5.34 -16.02
N PRO A 118 -1.67 4.81 -15.84
CA PRO A 118 -0.94 4.09 -16.88
C PRO A 118 -1.77 2.92 -17.41
N TYR A 119 -1.79 2.75 -18.74
CA TYR A 119 -2.65 1.76 -19.40
C TYR A 119 -2.09 0.34 -19.37
N ASN A 120 -0.88 0.14 -18.85
CA ASN A 120 -0.22 -1.16 -18.72
C ASN A 120 -0.14 -1.95 -20.04
N THR A 121 0.19 -1.26 -21.12
CA THR A 121 0.23 -1.84 -22.48
C THR A 121 1.53 -2.57 -22.80
N GLY A 122 2.47 -2.61 -21.84
CA GLY A 122 3.80 -3.22 -22.02
C GLY A 122 4.80 -2.35 -22.79
N ASN A 123 4.33 -1.29 -23.45
CA ASN A 123 5.15 -0.31 -24.17
C ASN A 123 5.32 1.01 -23.42
N ASP A 124 4.64 1.16 -22.32
CA ASP A 124 4.72 2.35 -21.48
C ASP A 124 6.08 2.31 -20.78
N GLY A 125 7.06 3.02 -21.29
CA GLY A 125 8.38 3.19 -20.67
C GLY A 125 8.31 3.95 -19.33
N PHE A 126 7.19 3.84 -18.67
CA PHE A 126 6.87 4.50 -17.42
C PHE A 126 7.34 3.64 -16.25
N VAL A 127 8.46 4.03 -15.68
CA VAL A 127 9.00 3.43 -14.47
C VAL A 127 8.60 4.33 -13.30
N TYR A 128 7.70 3.86 -12.46
CA TYR A 128 7.47 4.52 -11.17
C TYR A 128 8.72 4.38 -10.30
N PRO A 129 9.13 5.45 -9.59
CA PRO A 129 10.27 5.39 -8.68
C PRO A 129 10.00 4.53 -7.44
N ASP A 130 8.74 4.19 -7.17
CA ASP A 130 8.35 3.22 -6.15
C ASP A 130 8.77 1.84 -6.64
N ASP A 131 9.90 1.36 -6.13
CA ASP A 131 10.47 0.09 -6.56
C ASP A 131 9.68 -1.09 -5.96
N PHE A 132 8.52 -1.36 -6.54
CA PHE A 132 7.78 -2.61 -6.32
C PHE A 132 8.30 -3.73 -7.24
N SER A 133 9.34 -3.45 -8.03
CA SER A 133 9.90 -4.39 -8.99
C SER A 133 10.67 -5.48 -8.26
N VAL A 134 10.12 -6.65 -8.24
CA VAL A 134 10.81 -7.88 -7.86
C VAL A 134 11.55 -8.39 -9.09
N SER A 135 12.74 -8.96 -8.92
CA SER A 135 13.43 -9.59 -10.05
C SER A 135 12.57 -10.73 -10.62
N PRO A 136 12.70 -11.08 -11.92
CA PRO A 136 11.94 -12.17 -12.50
C PRO A 136 12.08 -13.49 -11.73
N ASP A 137 13.26 -13.78 -11.19
CA ASP A 137 13.53 -14.99 -10.43
C ASP A 137 12.86 -14.95 -9.04
N GLU A 138 12.95 -13.83 -8.33
CA GLU A 138 12.23 -13.63 -7.06
C GLU A 138 10.71 -13.69 -7.24
N TYR A 139 10.19 -13.17 -8.34
CA TYR A 139 8.77 -13.27 -8.66
C TYR A 139 8.35 -14.72 -8.88
N ASP A 140 9.12 -15.49 -9.65
CA ASP A 140 8.86 -16.90 -9.92
C ASP A 140 8.83 -17.73 -8.63
N ASP A 141 9.72 -17.43 -7.68
CA ASP A 141 9.75 -18.06 -6.36
C ASP A 141 8.53 -17.67 -5.49
N MET A 142 8.15 -16.40 -5.49
CA MET A 142 7.01 -15.89 -4.70
C MET A 142 5.66 -16.45 -5.16
N VAL A 143 5.50 -16.77 -6.43
CA VAL A 143 4.26 -17.35 -6.99
C VAL A 143 4.29 -18.87 -7.03
N GLY A 144 5.38 -19.51 -6.54
CA GLY A 144 5.51 -20.96 -6.50
C GLY A 144 5.60 -21.60 -7.88
N LEU A 145 6.18 -20.90 -8.85
CA LEU A 145 6.39 -21.44 -10.22
C LEU A 145 7.51 -22.47 -10.26
N ARG A 146 8.32 -22.57 -9.22
CA ARG A 146 9.44 -23.53 -9.10
C ARG A 146 9.25 -24.41 -7.88
N ASP A 147 9.69 -25.68 -7.98
CA ASP A 147 9.78 -26.57 -6.85
C ASP A 147 11.09 -26.38 -6.06
N GLU A 148 11.23 -27.12 -4.96
CA GLU A 148 12.44 -27.10 -4.12
C GLU A 148 13.71 -27.53 -4.88
N GLU A 149 13.56 -28.22 -6.03
CA GLU A 149 14.63 -28.65 -6.91
C GLU A 149 14.89 -27.70 -8.08
N ASN A 150 14.25 -26.49 -8.06
CA ASN A 150 14.35 -25.44 -9.06
C ASN A 150 13.78 -25.79 -10.46
N ASN A 151 12.89 -26.81 -10.53
CA ASN A 151 12.18 -27.14 -11.77
C ASN A 151 10.97 -26.24 -11.94
N ILE A 152 10.69 -25.85 -13.20
CA ILE A 152 9.52 -25.01 -13.55
C ILE A 152 8.26 -25.89 -13.48
N LEU A 153 7.36 -25.62 -12.52
CA LEU A 153 6.10 -26.36 -12.34
C LEU A 153 5.04 -25.98 -13.37
N PHE A 154 5.06 -24.73 -13.84
CA PHE A 154 4.08 -24.20 -14.80
C PHE A 154 4.77 -23.54 -15.98
N ARG A 155 4.24 -23.77 -17.18
CA ARG A 155 4.77 -23.16 -18.40
C ARG A 155 4.40 -21.68 -18.43
N LYS A 156 5.41 -20.79 -18.46
CA LYS A 156 5.20 -19.35 -18.65
C LYS A 156 4.41 -19.10 -19.94
N ASN A 157 3.33 -18.34 -19.84
CA ASN A 157 2.70 -17.76 -21.01
C ASN A 157 3.54 -16.55 -21.44
N PRO A 158 4.21 -16.57 -22.60
CA PRO A 158 5.13 -15.50 -23.00
C PRO A 158 4.46 -14.14 -23.23
N ASP A 159 3.14 -14.12 -23.54
CA ASP A 159 2.40 -12.90 -23.91
C ASP A 159 1.66 -12.24 -22.74
N SER A 160 1.59 -12.90 -21.58
CA SER A 160 1.02 -12.33 -20.37
C SER A 160 2.02 -12.44 -19.24
N ASN A 161 2.83 -11.40 -19.01
CA ASN A 161 3.68 -11.35 -17.84
C ASN A 161 2.83 -10.95 -16.63
N PRO A 162 2.49 -11.89 -15.71
CA PRO A 162 1.67 -11.56 -14.54
C PRO A 162 2.28 -10.45 -13.66
N ARG A 163 3.60 -10.26 -13.76
CA ARG A 163 4.34 -9.21 -13.08
C ARG A 163 3.84 -7.82 -13.45
N PHE A 164 3.54 -7.54 -14.72
CA PHE A 164 3.03 -6.22 -15.12
C PHE A 164 1.71 -5.88 -14.42
N HIS A 165 0.84 -6.87 -14.26
CA HIS A 165 -0.42 -6.66 -13.55
C HIS A 165 -0.21 -6.47 -12.06
N SER A 166 0.69 -7.21 -11.45
CA SER A 166 1.03 -7.09 -10.03
C SER A 166 1.64 -5.73 -9.69
N ASP A 167 2.56 -5.24 -10.52
CA ASP A 167 3.21 -3.94 -10.35
C ASP A 167 2.17 -2.80 -10.50
N LEU A 168 1.31 -2.86 -11.52
CA LEU A 168 0.22 -1.91 -11.68
C LEU A 168 -0.76 -1.94 -10.49
N CYS A 169 -1.16 -3.14 -10.06
CA CYS A 169 -2.05 -3.29 -8.90
C CYS A 169 -1.42 -2.71 -7.63
N SER A 170 -0.13 -2.97 -7.39
CA SER A 170 0.59 -2.46 -6.23
C SER A 170 0.69 -0.94 -6.24
N MET A 171 1.01 -0.36 -7.40
CA MET A 171 1.10 1.07 -7.61
C MET A 171 -0.26 1.75 -7.39
N LEU A 172 -1.34 1.27 -7.98
CA LEU A 172 -2.68 1.85 -7.81
C LEU A 172 -3.21 1.63 -6.38
N TYR A 173 -3.00 0.45 -5.82
CA TYR A 173 -3.55 0.10 -4.52
C TYR A 173 -2.98 0.95 -3.38
N SER A 174 -1.68 1.23 -3.39
CA SER A 174 -1.07 2.13 -2.40
C SER A 174 -1.70 3.53 -2.41
N ARG A 175 -2.14 4.01 -3.57
CA ARG A 175 -2.77 5.32 -3.74
C ARG A 175 -4.25 5.34 -3.38
N PHE A 176 -4.94 4.23 -3.59
CA PHE A 176 -6.37 4.09 -3.22
C PHE A 176 -6.59 3.87 -1.72
N LEU A 177 -5.56 3.49 -0.99
CA LEU A 177 -5.62 3.30 0.46
C LEU A 177 -5.49 4.61 1.25
N ILE A 178 -5.08 5.70 0.62
CA ILE A 178 -4.90 7.02 1.22
C ILE A 178 -6.14 7.88 1.00
#